data_ca0451acd105d41c9e9565819ec7a10f
#
_entry.id   ca0451acd105d41c9e9565819ec7a10f
#
_cell.length_a   1.000
_cell.length_b   1.000
_cell.length_c   1.000
_cell.angle_alpha   90.00
_cell.angle_beta   90.00
_cell.angle_gamma   90.00
#
_symmetry.space_group_name_H-M   'P 1'
#
loop_
_entity.id
_entity.type
_entity.pdbx_description
1 polymer ?
#
loop_
_entity_poly.entity_id
_entity_poly.type
_entity_poly.pdbx_seq_one_letter_code
_entity_poly.pdbx_strand_id
1 'polypeptide(L)'
;MQKQYSFKIKTYLNAAHAIRWEDKTGQTHPHTWEIITQIKALDQTNFPNYRFTQIEKLLAEVLKPFDQSTLNHIAPFDKLNPTIENFTDHLFDQFDQALTKLDCQLLTLEVAESPTRSCVITITEKGEQ
;
A
#
# COMPACT_ATOMS: atom_id res chain seq x y z
N MET A 1 4.17 -1.65 -31.87
CA MET A 1 4.31 -2.03 -30.47
C MET A 1 3.25 -1.33 -29.63
N GLN A 2 2.81 -1.99 -28.58
CA GLN A 2 1.90 -1.38 -27.62
C GLN A 2 2.68 -0.90 -26.40
N LYS A 3 2.29 0.24 -25.89
CA LYS A 3 2.87 0.81 -24.67
C LYS A 3 1.78 1.03 -23.63
N GLN A 4 2.08 0.71 -22.38
CA GLN A 4 1.23 1.05 -21.28
C GLN A 4 2.00 2.01 -20.37
N TYR A 5 1.38 3.13 -20.07
CA TYR A 5 1.97 4.13 -19.18
C TYR A 5 1.49 3.89 -17.75
N SER A 6 2.43 3.94 -16.83
CA SER A 6 2.14 3.84 -15.41
C SER A 6 3.04 4.80 -14.65
N PHE A 7 2.65 5.07 -13.42
CA PHE A 7 3.38 5.96 -12.52
C PHE A 7 3.86 5.15 -11.33
N LYS A 8 5.07 5.40 -10.90
CA LYS A 8 5.59 4.77 -9.69
C LYS A 8 5.81 5.85 -8.65
N ILE A 9 5.22 5.67 -7.48
CA ILE A 9 5.31 6.62 -6.38
C ILE A 9 5.80 5.88 -5.15
N LYS A 10 6.82 6.47 -4.51
CA LYS A 10 7.39 5.94 -3.29
C LYS A 10 7.05 6.88 -2.15
N THR A 11 6.60 6.34 -1.04
CA THR A 11 6.33 7.10 0.16
C THR A 11 6.81 6.33 1.38
N TYR A 12 6.90 7.01 2.52
CA TYR A 12 7.38 6.43 3.76
C TYR A 12 6.34 6.61 4.85
N LEU A 13 6.32 5.65 5.75
CA LEU A 13 5.41 5.64 6.89
C LEU A 13 6.18 5.21 8.12
N ASN A 14 6.07 5.95 9.21
CA ASN A 14 6.64 5.55 10.48
C ASN A 14 5.53 4.95 11.35
N ALA A 15 5.64 3.67 11.63
CA ALA A 15 4.64 2.97 12.44
C ALA A 15 5.29 1.78 13.12
N ALA A 16 4.81 1.45 14.32
CA ALA A 16 5.25 0.30 15.07
C ALA A 16 4.24 -0.83 14.97
N HIS A 17 4.69 -2.04 15.21
CA HIS A 17 3.79 -3.18 15.32
C HIS A 17 4.36 -4.24 16.27
N ALA A 18 3.48 -5.12 16.74
CA ALA A 18 3.85 -6.31 17.48
C ALA A 18 3.12 -7.50 16.85
N ILE A 19 3.87 -8.56 16.56
CA ILE A 19 3.31 -9.77 15.97
C ILE A 19 2.64 -10.58 17.07
N ARG A 20 1.51 -11.19 16.75
CA ARG A 20 0.76 -12.06 17.68
C ARG A 20 0.93 -13.51 17.26
N TRP A 21 1.15 -14.38 18.23
CA TRP A 21 1.19 -15.83 18.04
C TRP A 21 0.21 -16.46 19.02
N GLU A 22 -0.82 -17.12 18.52
CA GLU A 22 -1.81 -17.77 19.38
C GLU A 22 -2.29 -16.81 20.47
N ASP A 23 -1.88 -17.02 21.72
CA ASP A 23 -2.27 -16.21 22.87
C ASP A 23 -1.17 -15.23 23.31
N LYS A 24 -0.09 -15.13 22.54
CA LYS A 24 1.05 -14.29 22.88
C LYS A 24 1.20 -13.14 21.91
N THR A 25 1.67 -12.00 22.43
CA THR A 25 2.03 -10.84 21.62
C THR A 25 3.53 -10.60 21.79
N GLY A 26 4.21 -10.44 20.67
CA GLY A 26 5.63 -10.13 20.66
C GLY A 26 5.91 -8.71 21.13
N GLN A 27 7.18 -8.35 21.14
CA GLN A 27 7.59 -7.01 21.50
C GLN A 27 7.22 -6.03 20.39
N THR A 28 6.66 -4.88 20.77
CA THR A 28 6.39 -3.79 19.84
C THR A 28 7.70 -3.20 19.37
N HIS A 29 7.83 -3.05 18.06
CA HIS A 29 9.03 -2.49 17.47
C HIS A 29 8.67 -1.56 16.30
N PRO A 30 9.39 -0.43 16.14
CA PRO A 30 9.10 0.54 15.10
C PRO A 30 9.80 0.19 13.79
N HIS A 31 9.19 0.61 12.70
CA HIS A 31 9.80 0.58 11.37
C HIS A 31 9.54 1.89 10.66
N THR A 32 10.44 2.24 9.74
CA THR A 32 10.12 3.18 8.69
C THR A 32 9.76 2.33 7.47
N TRP A 33 8.48 2.24 7.21
CA TRP A 33 7.96 1.44 6.11
C TRP A 33 8.18 2.21 4.81
N GLU A 34 8.73 1.54 3.81
CA GLU A 34 8.84 2.10 2.47
C GLU A 34 7.71 1.50 1.64
N ILE A 35 6.92 2.36 1.02
CA ILE A 35 5.72 1.97 0.31
C ILE A 35 5.85 2.43 -1.13
N ILE A 36 5.87 1.48 -2.07
CA ILE A 36 6.05 1.74 -3.48
C ILE A 36 4.79 1.29 -4.20
N THR A 37 4.13 2.24 -4.87
CA THR A 37 2.94 1.96 -5.66
C THR A 37 3.26 2.13 -7.12
N GLN A 38 2.75 1.22 -7.95
CA GLN A 38 2.74 1.37 -9.40
C GLN A 38 1.30 1.47 -9.86
N ILE A 39 0.97 2.55 -10.52
CA ILE A 39 -0.39 2.98 -10.78
C ILE A 39 -0.54 3.30 -12.26
N LYS A 40 -1.61 2.83 -12.89
CA LYS A 40 -1.92 3.23 -14.26
C LYS A 40 -3.18 4.05 -14.32
N ALA A 41 -3.24 4.96 -15.27
CA ALA A 41 -4.47 5.62 -15.65
C ALA A 41 -5.33 4.64 -16.45
N LEU A 42 -6.63 4.60 -16.18
CA LEU A 42 -7.54 3.77 -16.96
C LEU A 42 -7.63 4.28 -18.40
N ASP A 43 -7.61 5.61 -18.57
CA ASP A 43 -7.55 6.22 -19.91
C ASP A 43 -6.08 6.48 -20.27
N GLN A 44 -5.52 5.61 -21.09
CA GLN A 44 -4.13 5.69 -21.50
C GLN A 44 -3.86 6.81 -22.53
N THR A 45 -4.91 7.41 -23.07
CA THR A 45 -4.77 8.50 -24.06
C THR A 45 -4.67 9.87 -23.41
N ASN A 46 -5.15 10.02 -22.16
CA ASN A 46 -5.16 11.29 -21.44
C ASN A 46 -4.21 11.30 -20.24
N PHE A 47 -3.25 10.38 -20.20
CA PHE A 47 -2.35 10.30 -19.07
C PHE A 47 -1.57 11.59 -18.77
N PRO A 48 -1.23 12.46 -19.77
CA PRO A 48 -0.51 13.70 -19.45
C PRO A 48 -1.30 14.68 -18.58
N ASN A 49 -2.61 14.49 -18.44
CA ASN A 49 -3.44 15.32 -17.59
C ASN A 49 -3.40 14.91 -16.13
N TYR A 50 -2.77 13.76 -15.83
CA TYR A 50 -2.64 13.30 -14.46
C TYR A 50 -1.56 14.08 -13.74
N ARG A 51 -1.81 14.34 -12.45
CA ARG A 51 -0.89 15.08 -11.59
C ARG A 51 -0.45 14.18 -10.45
N PHE A 52 0.85 14.03 -10.31
CA PHE A 52 1.42 13.27 -9.20
C PHE A 52 0.90 13.77 -7.85
N THR A 53 0.74 15.09 -7.70
CA THR A 53 0.29 15.67 -6.43
C THR A 53 -1.09 15.17 -6.00
N GLN A 54 -2.00 14.95 -6.95
CA GLN A 54 -3.34 14.44 -6.65
C GLN A 54 -3.27 12.99 -6.18
N ILE A 55 -2.45 12.18 -6.83
CA ILE A 55 -2.26 10.77 -6.46
C ILE A 55 -1.59 10.69 -5.10
N GLU A 56 -0.53 11.45 -4.90
CA GLU A 56 0.20 11.47 -3.63
C GLU A 56 -0.70 11.86 -2.46
N LYS A 57 -1.60 12.82 -2.69
CA LYS A 57 -2.55 13.24 -1.66
C LYS A 57 -3.50 12.11 -1.26
N LEU A 58 -4.02 11.37 -2.23
CA LEU A 58 -4.89 10.23 -1.93
C LEU A 58 -4.16 9.14 -1.16
N LEU A 59 -2.93 8.84 -1.56
CA LEU A 59 -2.13 7.84 -0.86
C LEU A 59 -1.84 8.27 0.58
N ALA A 60 -1.53 9.55 0.78
CA ALA A 60 -1.27 10.09 2.10
C ALA A 60 -2.51 10.01 3.01
N GLU A 61 -3.69 10.24 2.46
CA GLU A 61 -4.95 10.13 3.21
C GLU A 61 -5.19 8.69 3.68
N VAL A 62 -4.87 7.70 2.86
CA VAL A 62 -5.00 6.28 3.24
C VAL A 62 -4.03 5.95 4.38
N LEU A 63 -2.82 6.49 4.33
CA LEU A 63 -1.79 6.19 5.34
C LEU A 63 -1.95 6.97 6.64
N LYS A 64 -2.68 8.07 6.62
CA LYS A 64 -2.80 8.98 7.76
C LYS A 64 -3.17 8.30 9.08
N PRO A 65 -4.14 7.36 9.11
CA PRO A 65 -4.49 6.70 10.38
C PRO A 65 -3.35 5.92 10.99
N PHE A 66 -2.42 5.46 10.18
CA PHE A 66 -1.33 4.57 10.63
C PHE A 66 -0.06 5.34 10.97
N ASP A 67 0.09 6.55 10.46
CA ASP A 67 1.33 7.30 10.63
C ASP A 67 1.57 7.66 12.10
N GLN A 68 2.81 7.43 12.56
CA GLN A 68 3.23 7.69 13.94
C GLN A 68 2.43 6.90 14.97
N SER A 69 1.95 5.72 14.60
CA SER A 69 1.08 4.91 15.46
C SER A 69 1.66 3.51 15.68
N THR A 70 0.98 2.74 16.53
CA THR A 70 1.17 1.31 16.63
C THR A 70 0.01 0.63 15.90
N LEU A 71 0.30 -0.15 14.87
CA LEU A 71 -0.72 -0.76 14.03
C LEU A 71 -1.74 -1.57 14.83
N ASN A 72 -1.26 -2.25 15.89
CA ASN A 72 -2.11 -3.11 16.72
C ASN A 72 -3.29 -2.38 17.37
N HIS A 73 -3.24 -1.06 17.46
CA HIS A 73 -4.29 -0.26 18.07
C HIS A 73 -5.28 0.29 17.06
N ILE A 74 -5.09 0.01 15.77
CA ILE A 74 -5.88 0.63 14.70
C ILE A 74 -6.57 -0.46 13.89
N ALA A 75 -7.89 -0.35 13.73
CA ALA A 75 -8.63 -1.30 12.90
C ALA A 75 -8.08 -1.32 11.47
N PRO A 76 -7.94 -2.48 10.83
CA PRO A 76 -8.42 -3.79 11.29
C PRO A 76 -7.40 -4.55 12.17
N PHE A 77 -6.25 -3.94 12.47
CA PHE A 77 -5.13 -4.62 13.12
C PHE A 77 -5.28 -4.71 14.64
N ASP A 78 -6.33 -4.13 15.18
CA ASP A 78 -6.73 -4.40 16.56
C ASP A 78 -7.18 -5.86 16.72
N LYS A 79 -7.58 -6.52 15.63
CA LYS A 79 -8.02 -7.92 15.60
C LYS A 79 -7.19 -8.78 14.66
N LEU A 80 -6.88 -8.25 13.49
CA LEU A 80 -6.05 -8.95 12.50
C LEU A 80 -4.59 -8.76 12.85
N ASN A 81 -3.82 -9.85 12.79
CA ASN A 81 -2.39 -9.78 13.11
C ASN A 81 -1.68 -8.83 12.14
N PRO A 82 -0.96 -7.80 12.64
CA PRO A 82 -0.33 -6.80 11.78
C PRO A 82 1.00 -7.28 11.18
N THR A 83 0.98 -8.44 10.54
CA THR A 83 2.11 -8.93 9.77
C THR A 83 2.31 -8.06 8.54
N ILE A 84 3.50 -8.10 7.95
CA ILE A 84 3.75 -7.36 6.71
C ILE A 84 2.80 -7.79 5.61
N GLU A 85 2.46 -9.08 5.53
CA GLU A 85 1.54 -9.60 4.52
C GLU A 85 0.14 -9.01 4.70
N ASN A 86 -0.38 -9.05 5.92
CA ASN A 86 -1.72 -8.51 6.20
C ASN A 86 -1.76 -7.00 6.03
N PHE A 87 -0.69 -6.30 6.41
CA PHE A 87 -0.62 -4.85 6.22
C PHE A 87 -0.58 -4.49 4.74
N THR A 88 0.22 -5.20 3.95
CA THR A 88 0.32 -4.97 2.50
C THR A 88 -1.04 -5.22 1.83
N ASP A 89 -1.70 -6.30 2.19
CA ASP A 89 -3.01 -6.65 1.63
C ASP A 89 -4.06 -5.56 1.93
N HIS A 90 -4.11 -5.13 3.18
CA HIS A 90 -5.04 -4.06 3.58
C HIS A 90 -4.76 -2.76 2.84
N LEU A 91 -3.49 -2.35 2.76
CA LEU A 91 -3.11 -1.14 2.05
C LEU A 91 -3.44 -1.22 0.56
N PHE A 92 -3.24 -2.39 -0.05
CA PHE A 92 -3.57 -2.58 -1.46
C PHE A 92 -5.03 -2.23 -1.72
N ASP A 93 -5.93 -2.82 -0.94
CA ASP A 93 -7.36 -2.60 -1.12
C ASP A 93 -7.74 -1.14 -0.89
N GLN A 94 -7.16 -0.51 0.14
CA GLN A 94 -7.46 0.89 0.46
C GLN A 94 -6.94 1.84 -0.61
N PHE A 95 -5.72 1.61 -1.10
CA PHE A 95 -5.14 2.42 -2.17
C PHE A 95 -5.94 2.28 -3.46
N ASP A 96 -6.24 1.05 -3.87
CA ASP A 96 -6.96 0.82 -5.12
C ASP A 96 -8.35 1.46 -5.08
N GLN A 97 -9.03 1.32 -3.95
CA GLN A 97 -10.33 1.94 -3.77
C GLN A 97 -10.27 3.47 -3.85
N ALA A 98 -9.27 4.07 -3.21
CA ALA A 98 -9.07 5.52 -3.25
C ALA A 98 -8.74 6.01 -4.66
N LEU A 99 -7.92 5.26 -5.39
CA LEU A 99 -7.47 5.64 -6.72
C LEU A 99 -8.59 5.63 -7.77
N THR A 100 -9.70 4.94 -7.52
CA THR A 100 -10.85 4.99 -8.42
C THR A 100 -11.40 6.41 -8.58
N LYS A 101 -11.19 7.27 -7.58
CA LYS A 101 -11.62 8.68 -7.65
C LYS A 101 -10.90 9.47 -8.75
N LEU A 102 -9.73 8.99 -9.16
CA LEU A 102 -8.94 9.61 -10.22
C LEU A 102 -8.92 8.75 -11.49
N ASP A 103 -9.83 7.78 -11.61
CA ASP A 103 -9.85 6.83 -12.72
C ASP A 103 -8.49 6.15 -12.91
N CYS A 104 -7.89 5.75 -11.79
CA CYS A 104 -6.62 5.04 -11.74
C CYS A 104 -6.80 3.66 -11.13
N GLN A 105 -5.88 2.78 -11.47
CA GLN A 105 -5.83 1.41 -10.94
C GLN A 105 -4.44 1.13 -10.37
N LEU A 106 -4.41 0.52 -9.20
CA LEU A 106 -3.16 0.05 -8.60
C LEU A 106 -2.74 -1.25 -9.28
N LEU A 107 -1.54 -1.29 -9.82
CA LEU A 107 -1.00 -2.49 -10.48
C LEU A 107 -0.16 -3.31 -9.52
N THR A 108 0.68 -2.65 -8.74
CA THR A 108 1.63 -3.32 -7.86
C THR A 108 1.80 -2.48 -6.62
N LEU A 109 1.87 -3.14 -5.49
CA LEU A 109 2.21 -2.52 -4.21
C LEU A 109 3.34 -3.31 -3.57
N GLU A 110 4.40 -2.61 -3.21
CA GLU A 110 5.49 -3.16 -2.43
C GLU A 110 5.58 -2.41 -1.11
N VAL A 111 5.57 -3.16 0.00
CA VAL A 111 5.71 -2.61 1.34
C VAL A 111 6.92 -3.25 1.99
N ALA A 112 7.91 -2.44 2.32
CA ALA A 112 9.15 -2.89 2.95
C ALA A 112 9.18 -2.43 4.39
N GLU A 113 9.41 -3.36 5.32
CA GLU A 113 9.59 -3.02 6.74
C GLU A 113 11.06 -2.73 7.06
N SER A 114 11.97 -3.13 6.16
CA SER A 114 13.41 -2.89 6.29
C SER A 114 14.03 -2.91 4.90
N PRO A 115 15.29 -2.51 4.74
CA PRO A 115 15.95 -2.53 3.44
C PRO A 115 16.05 -3.93 2.80
N THR A 116 15.88 -4.99 3.59
CA THR A 116 16.07 -6.36 3.11
C THR A 116 14.79 -7.19 3.06
N ARG A 117 13.67 -6.65 3.51
CA ARG A 117 12.40 -7.40 3.59
C ARG A 117 11.25 -6.59 3.06
N SER A 118 10.56 -7.12 2.07
CA SER A 118 9.35 -6.51 1.55
C SER A 118 8.33 -7.58 1.18
N CYS A 119 7.08 -7.17 1.11
CA CYS A 119 5.98 -7.96 0.59
C CYS A 119 5.45 -7.25 -0.64
N VAL A 120 5.19 -7.99 -1.71
CA VAL A 120 4.75 -7.42 -2.99
C VAL A 120 3.43 -8.07 -3.39
N ILE A 121 2.47 -7.25 -3.75
CA ILE A 121 1.23 -7.70 -4.38
C ILE A 121 1.21 -7.16 -5.80
N THR A 122 1.01 -8.06 -6.75
CA THR A 122 0.85 -7.72 -8.16
C THR A 122 -0.47 -8.30 -8.62
N ILE A 123 -1.31 -7.48 -9.26
CA ILE A 123 -2.56 -8.00 -9.80
C ILE A 123 -2.27 -8.85 -11.04
N THR A 124 -3.05 -9.91 -11.20
CA THR A 124 -2.95 -10.79 -12.36
C THR A 124 -4.26 -10.75 -13.12
N GLU A 125 -4.17 -11.03 -14.41
CA GLU A 125 -5.38 -11.14 -15.22
C GLU A 125 -6.10 -12.45 -14.90
N LYS A 126 -7.43 -12.37 -14.87
CA LYS A 126 -8.27 -13.49 -14.51
C LYS A 126 -8.04 -14.72 -15.38
N GLY A 127 -7.75 -14.50 -16.66
CA GLY A 127 -7.53 -15.58 -17.62
C GLY A 127 -6.21 -16.31 -17.48
N GLU A 128 -5.31 -15.82 -16.64
CA GLU A 128 -3.98 -16.38 -16.44
C GLU A 128 -3.91 -17.43 -15.34
N GLN A 129 -5.00 -17.64 -14.69
CA GLN A 129 -5.08 -18.58 -13.56
C GLN A 129 -5.23 -20.03 -14.02
#